data_e04d4dd852277538cec1882555a0b446
#
_entry.id   e04d4dd852277538cec1882555a0b446
#
_cell.length_a   1.000
_cell.length_b   1.000
_cell.length_c   1.000
_cell.angle_alpha   90.00
_cell.angle_beta   90.00
_cell.angle_gamma   90.00
#
_symmetry.space_group_name_H-M   'P 1'
#
loop_
_entity.id
_entity.type
_entity.pdbx_description
1 polymer ?
#
loop_
_entity_poly.entity_id
_entity_poly.type
_entity_poly.pdbx_seq_one_letter_code
_entity_poly.pdbx_strand_id
1 'polypeptide(L)'
;MGRIGVDVYPHQVGVSLREVTSFGKFLGGSSTNVAVAAARFGRDVATITRTGRDPFGEFLHDALGGFNVDDRWVTPVDGLPTPVTFCEIFPPDHFPLYFYREPKAPDLEIRAEELDLDAIRAARVFWATVTGLSQEPSRSATLAALEAAQGITVLDLDWRPMFWPSRAEGRRWVREALRHADVAVGNEDEWETAGEADVALRIVKRGPRGVFAQRGDETVEVPPAPVEVVNGLGAGDAFGGALCHGLLADWPLERMMRFCNAAGAIVAGRLACADAMPTAEEVEDKLREAVNA
;
A
#
# COMPACT_ATOMS: atom_id res chain seq x y z
N MET A 1 2.17 8.65 -1.41
CA MET A 1 3.48 8.96 -0.76
C MET A 1 3.83 7.84 0.22
N GLY A 2 5.08 7.37 0.23
CA GLY A 2 5.54 6.35 1.16
C GLY A 2 6.74 5.58 0.63
N ARG A 3 6.92 4.33 1.10
CA ARG A 3 8.09 3.51 0.80
C ARG A 3 8.05 2.88 -0.59
N ILE A 4 9.25 2.73 -1.16
CA ILE A 4 9.54 1.96 -2.36
C ILE A 4 10.71 1.00 -2.08
N GLY A 5 10.81 -0.08 -2.79
CA GLY A 5 11.93 -1.00 -2.72
C GLY A 5 11.82 -2.14 -3.73
N VAL A 6 12.82 -2.99 -3.74
CA VAL A 6 12.81 -4.19 -4.55
C VAL A 6 12.30 -5.36 -3.70
N ASP A 7 11.23 -5.98 -4.15
CA ASP A 7 10.76 -7.23 -3.56
C ASP A 7 11.42 -8.41 -4.27
N VAL A 8 11.94 -9.35 -3.48
CA VAL A 8 12.63 -10.55 -3.97
C VAL A 8 11.86 -11.78 -3.50
N TYR A 9 11.08 -12.35 -4.43
CA TYR A 9 10.22 -13.50 -4.13
C TYR A 9 10.85 -14.81 -4.54
N PRO A 10 10.78 -15.85 -3.68
CA PRO A 10 11.25 -17.17 -4.02
C PRO A 10 10.38 -17.78 -5.14
N HIS A 11 11.01 -18.46 -6.09
CA HIS A 11 10.27 -19.29 -7.05
C HIS A 11 9.81 -20.61 -6.42
N GLN A 12 10.35 -20.95 -5.26
CA GLN A 12 10.05 -22.17 -4.51
C GLN A 12 9.12 -21.83 -3.34
N VAL A 13 7.86 -22.24 -3.45
CA VAL A 13 6.82 -22.05 -2.43
C VAL A 13 6.89 -23.16 -1.39
N GLY A 14 6.64 -22.84 -0.13
CA GLY A 14 6.67 -23.81 0.98
C GLY A 14 8.08 -24.19 1.45
N VAL A 15 9.09 -23.39 1.09
CA VAL A 15 10.50 -23.62 1.41
C VAL A 15 11.07 -22.41 2.15
N SER A 16 11.88 -22.63 3.17
CA SER A 16 12.53 -21.54 3.91
C SER A 16 13.58 -20.83 3.06
N LEU A 17 13.84 -19.55 3.32
CA LEU A 17 14.89 -18.78 2.62
C LEU A 17 16.26 -19.46 2.69
N ARG A 18 16.54 -20.26 3.74
CA ARG A 18 17.76 -21.03 3.86
C ARG A 18 17.93 -22.05 2.72
N GLU A 19 16.83 -22.53 2.15
CA GLU A 19 16.80 -23.62 1.17
C GLU A 19 16.43 -23.13 -0.23
N VAL A 20 15.93 -21.89 -0.35
CA VAL A 20 15.58 -21.27 -1.64
C VAL A 20 16.84 -21.09 -2.49
N THR A 21 16.77 -21.50 -3.75
CA THR A 21 17.91 -21.45 -4.71
C THR A 21 17.69 -20.46 -5.85
N SER A 22 16.45 -19.95 -6.05
CA SER A 22 16.16 -19.00 -7.13
C SER A 22 15.06 -18.02 -6.74
N PHE A 23 15.19 -16.78 -7.22
CA PHE A 23 14.32 -15.66 -6.87
C PHE A 23 13.93 -14.87 -8.11
N GLY A 24 12.74 -14.26 -8.08
CA GLY A 24 12.33 -13.20 -8.98
C GLY A 24 12.47 -11.83 -8.30
N LYS A 25 12.80 -10.81 -9.10
CA LYS A 25 12.92 -9.40 -8.68
C LYS A 25 11.71 -8.62 -9.17
N PHE A 26 11.04 -7.89 -8.26
CA PHE A 26 9.81 -7.16 -8.51
C PHE A 26 9.83 -5.76 -7.90
N LEU A 27 9.02 -4.85 -8.44
CA LEU A 27 8.69 -3.59 -7.77
C LEU A 27 7.95 -3.92 -6.48
N GLY A 28 8.36 -3.28 -5.39
CA GLY A 28 7.74 -3.41 -4.07
C GLY A 28 7.58 -2.08 -3.35
N GLY A 29 7.02 -2.16 -2.17
CA GLY A 29 6.66 -1.00 -1.36
C GLY A 29 5.15 -0.74 -1.39
N SER A 30 4.52 -0.72 -0.22
CA SER A 30 3.06 -0.66 -0.09
C SER A 30 2.46 0.51 -0.87
N SER A 31 2.97 1.75 -0.69
CA SER A 31 2.43 2.91 -1.42
C SER A 31 2.62 2.83 -2.94
N THR A 32 3.72 2.24 -3.41
CA THR A 32 3.97 2.07 -4.84
C THR A 32 3.15 0.94 -5.44
N ASN A 33 2.91 -0.13 -4.70
CA ASN A 33 1.97 -1.18 -5.10
C ASN A 33 0.53 -0.64 -5.25
N VAL A 34 0.09 0.22 -4.31
CA VAL A 34 -1.20 0.92 -4.40
C VAL A 34 -1.25 1.80 -5.64
N ALA A 35 -0.17 2.53 -5.95
CA ALA A 35 -0.06 3.36 -7.14
C ALA A 35 -0.20 2.52 -8.42
N VAL A 36 0.52 1.40 -8.51
CA VAL A 36 0.41 0.46 -9.64
C VAL A 36 -1.01 -0.08 -9.79
N ALA A 37 -1.64 -0.50 -8.68
CA ALA A 37 -3.02 -0.98 -8.72
C ALA A 37 -3.99 0.09 -9.24
N ALA A 38 -3.88 1.33 -8.77
CA ALA A 38 -4.72 2.44 -9.25
C ALA A 38 -4.47 2.75 -10.73
N ALA A 39 -3.22 2.72 -11.21
CA ALA A 39 -2.88 2.89 -12.62
C ALA A 39 -3.46 1.76 -13.48
N ARG A 40 -3.43 0.51 -13.01
CA ARG A 40 -4.06 -0.65 -13.67
C ARG A 40 -5.58 -0.49 -13.81
N PHE A 41 -6.21 0.27 -12.91
CA PHE A 41 -7.62 0.66 -13.00
C PHE A 41 -7.85 1.92 -13.87
N GLY A 42 -6.85 2.37 -14.63
CA GLY A 42 -6.94 3.49 -15.56
C GLY A 42 -6.96 4.87 -14.89
N ARG A 43 -6.34 5.00 -13.70
CA ARG A 43 -6.18 6.30 -13.04
C ARG A 43 -4.83 6.93 -13.38
N ASP A 44 -4.82 8.26 -13.50
CA ASP A 44 -3.58 9.02 -13.58
C ASP A 44 -2.97 9.06 -12.18
N VAL A 45 -1.78 8.49 -12.03
CA VAL A 45 -1.13 8.29 -10.74
C VAL A 45 0.30 8.74 -10.77
N ALA A 46 0.71 9.46 -9.72
CA ALA A 46 2.11 9.76 -9.44
C ALA A 46 2.49 9.25 -8.05
N THR A 47 3.78 8.97 -7.84
CA THR A 47 4.29 8.58 -6.53
C THR A 47 5.35 9.54 -6.03
N ILE A 48 5.30 9.87 -4.71
CA ILE A 48 6.31 10.66 -4.01
C ILE A 48 7.09 9.70 -3.12
N THR A 49 8.35 9.44 -3.47
CA THR A 49 9.24 8.55 -2.73
C THR A 49 10.69 8.81 -3.09
N ARG A 50 11.61 8.01 -2.55
CA ARG A 50 13.04 8.09 -2.88
C ARG A 50 13.65 6.72 -3.04
N THR A 51 14.61 6.60 -3.96
CA THR A 51 15.43 5.40 -4.20
C THR A 51 16.88 5.66 -3.83
N GLY A 52 17.72 4.64 -3.79
CA GLY A 52 19.16 4.81 -3.85
C GLY A 52 19.59 5.19 -5.27
N ARG A 53 20.79 5.77 -5.39
CA ARG A 53 21.44 5.98 -6.69
C ARG A 53 22.24 4.71 -7.05
N ASP A 54 21.52 3.65 -7.40
CA ASP A 54 22.06 2.34 -7.67
C ASP A 54 21.21 1.60 -8.73
N PRO A 55 21.66 0.44 -9.26
CA PRO A 55 20.94 -0.29 -10.29
C PRO A 55 19.54 -0.76 -9.87
N PHE A 56 19.26 -0.91 -8.57
CA PHE A 56 17.91 -1.20 -8.11
C PHE A 56 17.01 0.03 -8.16
N GLY A 57 17.55 1.23 -7.86
CA GLY A 57 16.84 2.47 -8.05
C GLY A 57 16.45 2.69 -9.52
N GLU A 58 17.36 2.46 -10.45
CA GLU A 58 17.09 2.52 -11.89
C GLU A 58 15.98 1.53 -12.30
N PHE A 59 16.07 0.29 -11.83
CA PHE A 59 15.03 -0.73 -12.06
C PHE A 59 13.65 -0.26 -11.57
N LEU A 60 13.57 0.39 -10.41
CA LEU A 60 12.30 0.86 -9.86
C LEU A 60 11.68 1.97 -10.71
N HIS A 61 12.50 2.89 -11.26
CA HIS A 61 12.05 3.89 -12.22
C HIS A 61 11.49 3.26 -13.49
N ASP A 62 12.23 2.31 -14.08
CA ASP A 62 11.78 1.58 -15.27
C ASP A 62 10.47 0.83 -15.02
N ALA A 63 10.34 0.19 -13.86
CA ALA A 63 9.14 -0.53 -13.48
C ALA A 63 7.93 0.40 -13.29
N LEU A 64 8.09 1.53 -12.61
CA LEU A 64 7.03 2.54 -12.45
C LEU A 64 6.55 3.04 -13.82
N GLY A 65 7.48 3.39 -14.72
CA GLY A 65 7.16 3.78 -16.10
C GLY A 65 6.42 2.69 -16.87
N GLY A 66 6.85 1.43 -16.71
CA GLY A 66 6.18 0.26 -17.32
C GLY A 66 4.74 0.05 -16.85
N PHE A 67 4.41 0.48 -15.64
CA PHE A 67 3.06 0.46 -15.08
C PHE A 67 2.27 1.76 -15.30
N ASN A 68 2.81 2.73 -16.03
CA ASN A 68 2.23 4.06 -16.25
C ASN A 68 2.02 4.85 -14.93
N VAL A 69 2.92 4.70 -13.98
CA VAL A 69 2.98 5.53 -12.77
C VAL A 69 4.00 6.62 -12.99
N ASP A 70 3.60 7.87 -12.83
CA ASP A 70 4.48 9.03 -12.97
C ASP A 70 5.48 9.07 -11.81
N ASP A 71 6.76 9.03 -12.14
CA ASP A 71 7.88 8.94 -11.21
C ASP A 71 8.65 10.28 -11.04
N ARG A 72 8.11 11.41 -11.54
CA ARG A 72 8.78 12.73 -11.48
C ARG A 72 9.18 13.17 -10.08
N TRP A 73 8.51 12.66 -9.04
CA TRP A 73 8.82 12.92 -7.63
C TRP A 73 9.46 11.70 -6.94
N VAL A 74 10.03 10.79 -7.71
CA VAL A 74 10.91 9.73 -7.22
C VAL A 74 12.35 10.17 -7.45
N THR A 75 13.04 10.60 -6.39
CA THR A 75 14.38 11.15 -6.52
C THR A 75 15.40 10.28 -5.80
N PRO A 76 16.59 10.04 -6.39
CA PRO A 76 17.61 9.22 -5.76
C PRO A 76 18.32 9.96 -4.64
N VAL A 77 18.72 9.23 -3.59
CA VAL A 77 19.53 9.70 -2.46
C VAL A 77 20.94 9.13 -2.58
N ASP A 78 21.96 9.98 -2.48
CA ASP A 78 23.34 9.53 -2.50
C ASP A 78 23.72 8.86 -1.18
N GLY A 79 24.49 7.78 -1.25
CA GLY A 79 25.03 7.09 -0.08
C GLY A 79 24.07 6.18 0.68
N LEU A 80 22.79 6.13 0.26
CA LEU A 80 21.81 5.18 0.81
C LEU A 80 21.41 4.16 -0.27
N PRO A 81 21.45 2.85 0.04
CA PRO A 81 21.07 1.82 -0.92
C PRO A 81 19.54 1.76 -1.09
N THR A 82 19.10 1.39 -2.29
CA THR A 82 17.71 1.04 -2.53
C THR A 82 17.32 -0.16 -1.67
N PRO A 83 16.21 -0.08 -0.89
CA PRO A 83 15.80 -1.16 -0.01
C PRO A 83 15.42 -2.43 -0.77
N VAL A 84 15.73 -3.57 -0.15
CA VAL A 84 15.34 -4.89 -0.66
C VAL A 84 14.54 -5.62 0.41
N THR A 85 13.46 -6.28 0.00
CA THR A 85 12.64 -7.09 0.89
C THR A 85 12.59 -8.52 0.37
N PHE A 86 13.02 -9.48 1.18
CA PHE A 86 12.80 -10.89 0.92
C PHE A 86 11.55 -11.37 1.65
N CYS A 87 10.92 -12.41 1.13
CA CYS A 87 9.83 -13.09 1.82
C CYS A 87 9.99 -14.61 1.76
N GLU A 88 9.35 -15.27 2.70
CA GLU A 88 9.02 -16.68 2.60
C GLU A 88 7.54 -16.82 2.25
N ILE A 89 7.19 -17.85 1.50
CA ILE A 89 5.82 -18.07 1.02
C ILE A 89 5.34 -19.43 1.50
N PHE A 90 4.56 -19.44 2.58
CA PHE A 90 3.93 -20.62 3.15
C PHE A 90 2.40 -20.43 3.14
N PRO A 91 1.72 -20.74 2.04
CA PRO A 91 0.27 -20.64 1.97
C PRO A 91 -0.40 -21.53 3.03
N PRO A 92 -1.62 -21.17 3.53
CA PRO A 92 -2.44 -20.07 3.02
C PRO A 92 -2.25 -18.73 3.75
N ASP A 93 -1.49 -18.66 4.87
CA ASP A 93 -1.56 -17.51 5.79
C ASP A 93 -0.23 -17.08 6.43
N HIS A 94 0.89 -17.70 6.05
CA HIS A 94 2.19 -17.40 6.63
C HIS A 94 3.18 -16.88 5.58
N PHE A 95 3.46 -15.58 5.61
CA PHE A 95 4.30 -14.87 4.64
C PHE A 95 5.31 -13.95 5.34
N PRO A 96 6.36 -14.49 6.00
CA PRO A 96 7.37 -13.69 6.68
C PRO A 96 8.09 -12.75 5.73
N LEU A 97 8.32 -11.52 6.19
CA LEU A 97 9.03 -10.47 5.45
C LEU A 97 10.34 -10.12 6.15
N TYR A 98 11.41 -10.00 5.37
CA TYR A 98 12.75 -9.64 5.82
C TYR A 98 13.18 -8.36 5.10
N PHE A 99 13.16 -7.23 5.82
CA PHE A 99 13.45 -5.91 5.28
C PHE A 99 14.94 -5.56 5.41
N TYR A 100 15.60 -5.30 4.30
CA TYR A 100 16.96 -4.76 4.25
C TYR A 100 16.88 -3.27 3.94
N ARG A 101 16.78 -2.45 5.01
CA ARG A 101 16.55 -1.00 4.96
C ARG A 101 17.59 -0.20 5.75
N GLU A 102 18.71 -0.83 6.13
CA GLU A 102 19.81 -0.20 6.87
C GLU A 102 20.90 0.33 5.94
N PRO A 103 21.64 1.42 6.31
CA PRO A 103 21.55 2.14 7.60
C PRO A 103 20.30 3.02 7.72
N LYS A 104 19.64 3.39 6.63
CA LYS A 104 18.36 4.08 6.52
C LYS A 104 17.82 3.93 5.11
N ALA A 105 16.52 3.74 4.97
CA ALA A 105 15.91 3.71 3.65
C ALA A 105 15.81 5.12 3.03
N PRO A 106 16.09 5.29 1.74
CA PRO A 106 15.99 6.57 1.04
C PRO A 106 14.63 7.25 1.17
N ASP A 107 13.52 6.50 1.16
CA ASP A 107 12.17 7.04 1.32
C ASP A 107 11.95 7.76 2.67
N LEU A 108 12.80 7.51 3.66
CA LEU A 108 12.79 8.24 4.94
C LEU A 108 13.54 9.59 4.87
N GLU A 109 14.16 9.93 3.75
CA GLU A 109 14.82 11.22 3.49
C GLU A 109 13.94 12.23 2.73
N ILE A 110 12.66 11.95 2.54
CA ILE A 110 11.72 12.93 1.97
C ILE A 110 11.59 14.11 2.92
N ARG A 111 11.79 15.34 2.41
CA ARG A 111 11.74 16.59 3.18
C ARG A 111 10.52 17.41 2.81
N ALA A 112 9.94 18.12 3.79
CA ALA A 112 8.75 18.93 3.56
C ALA A 112 8.97 20.06 2.56
N GLU A 113 10.16 20.69 2.58
CA GLU A 113 10.55 21.77 1.67
C GLU A 113 10.73 21.34 0.21
N GLU A 114 10.81 20.05 -0.07
CA GLU A 114 10.97 19.47 -1.41
C GLU A 114 9.65 19.04 -2.03
N LEU A 115 8.56 19.07 -1.26
CA LEU A 115 7.23 18.67 -1.73
C LEU A 115 6.66 19.69 -2.72
N ASP A 116 6.17 19.20 -3.85
CA ASP A 116 5.31 19.98 -4.74
C ASP A 116 3.90 20.08 -4.13
N LEU A 117 3.74 21.05 -3.22
CA LEU A 117 2.48 21.23 -2.51
C LEU A 117 1.33 21.62 -3.45
N ASP A 118 1.59 22.26 -4.58
CA ASP A 118 0.54 22.62 -5.54
C ASP A 118 0.03 21.36 -6.25
N ALA A 119 0.90 20.43 -6.61
CA ALA A 119 0.48 19.14 -7.14
C ALA A 119 -0.28 18.30 -6.09
N ILE A 120 0.15 18.33 -4.83
CA ILE A 120 -0.56 17.65 -3.73
C ILE A 120 -1.96 18.24 -3.52
N ARG A 121 -2.10 19.56 -3.53
CA ARG A 121 -3.40 20.25 -3.43
C ARG A 121 -4.32 19.93 -4.60
N ALA A 122 -3.77 19.81 -5.80
CA ALA A 122 -4.53 19.50 -7.01
C ALA A 122 -4.96 18.02 -7.11
N ALA A 123 -4.34 17.12 -6.35
CA ALA A 123 -4.66 15.71 -6.36
C ALA A 123 -6.07 15.47 -5.81
N ARG A 124 -6.89 14.69 -6.53
CA ARG A 124 -8.25 14.33 -6.10
C ARG A 124 -8.25 13.32 -4.94
N VAL A 125 -7.21 12.47 -4.87
CA VAL A 125 -6.95 11.54 -3.76
C VAL A 125 -5.45 11.64 -3.43
N PHE A 126 -5.14 11.85 -2.17
CA PHE A 126 -3.78 11.79 -1.65
C PHE A 126 -3.66 10.59 -0.70
N TRP A 127 -2.79 9.62 -1.05
CA TRP A 127 -2.53 8.41 -0.29
C TRP A 127 -1.19 8.50 0.44
N ALA A 128 -1.20 8.27 1.75
CA ALA A 128 0.01 8.14 2.54
C ALA A 128 -0.03 6.86 3.39
N THR A 129 1.15 6.33 3.73
CA THR A 129 1.30 5.17 4.61
C THR A 129 1.99 5.55 5.91
N VAL A 130 1.62 4.90 7.02
CA VAL A 130 2.23 5.20 8.33
C VAL A 130 3.72 4.88 8.39
N THR A 131 4.25 4.07 7.48
CA THR A 131 5.69 3.82 7.39
C THR A 131 6.50 5.11 7.15
N GLY A 132 5.95 6.08 6.42
CA GLY A 132 6.54 7.42 6.21
C GLY A 132 6.67 8.25 7.49
N LEU A 133 5.89 7.92 8.53
CA LEU A 133 5.90 8.61 9.83
C LEU A 133 6.96 8.05 10.78
N SER A 134 7.65 6.96 10.43
CA SER A 134 8.53 6.26 11.38
C SER A 134 9.78 7.05 11.76
N GLN A 135 10.32 7.88 10.87
CA GLN A 135 11.54 8.64 11.09
C GLN A 135 11.48 10.04 10.44
N GLU A 136 12.26 10.98 10.98
CA GLU A 136 12.53 12.26 10.33
C GLU A 136 13.57 12.10 9.19
N PRO A 137 13.51 12.95 8.15
CA PRO A 137 12.57 14.04 7.89
C PRO A 137 11.25 13.61 7.26
N SER A 138 11.09 12.35 6.83
CA SER A 138 9.90 11.83 6.14
C SER A 138 8.61 12.00 6.97
N ARG A 139 8.71 11.91 8.30
CA ARG A 139 7.58 12.14 9.20
C ARG A 139 6.99 13.54 9.01
N SER A 140 7.82 14.56 9.16
CA SER A 140 7.41 15.96 8.98
C SER A 140 6.88 16.21 7.56
N ALA A 141 7.52 15.62 6.55
CA ALA A 141 7.07 15.71 5.18
C ALA A 141 5.69 15.04 4.94
N THR A 142 5.46 13.86 5.53
CA THR A 142 4.18 13.15 5.40
C THR A 142 3.05 13.92 6.07
N LEU A 143 3.27 14.48 7.26
CA LEU A 143 2.28 15.31 7.95
C LEU A 143 1.98 16.58 7.15
N ALA A 144 3.01 17.28 6.65
CA ALA A 144 2.83 18.48 5.81
C ALA A 144 2.07 18.19 4.51
N ALA A 145 2.31 17.03 3.89
CA ALA A 145 1.60 16.62 2.68
C ALA A 145 0.12 16.31 2.97
N LEU A 146 -0.18 15.59 4.07
CA LEU A 146 -1.56 15.30 4.49
C LEU A 146 -2.32 16.60 4.83
N GLU A 147 -1.68 17.54 5.53
CA GLU A 147 -2.26 18.84 5.86
C GLU A 147 -2.52 19.72 4.62
N ALA A 148 -1.63 19.64 3.61
CA ALA A 148 -1.73 20.45 2.40
C ALA A 148 -2.77 19.94 1.41
N ALA A 149 -3.07 18.64 1.41
CA ALA A 149 -4.00 18.02 0.46
C ALA A 149 -5.41 18.64 0.59
N GLN A 150 -6.05 18.89 -0.56
CA GLN A 150 -7.41 19.46 -0.64
C GLN A 150 -8.43 18.45 -1.21
N GLY A 151 -7.96 17.36 -1.78
CA GLY A 151 -8.77 16.21 -2.17
C GLY A 151 -9.01 15.25 -1.01
N ILE A 152 -9.47 14.04 -1.31
CA ILE A 152 -9.68 13.00 -0.31
C ILE A 152 -8.33 12.51 0.19
N THR A 153 -8.07 12.63 1.49
CA THR A 153 -6.85 12.11 2.13
C THR A 153 -7.08 10.70 2.65
N VAL A 154 -6.21 9.77 2.27
CA VAL A 154 -6.25 8.37 2.72
C VAL A 154 -4.98 8.04 3.49
N LEU A 155 -5.13 7.58 4.73
CA LEU A 155 -4.04 7.02 5.53
C LEU A 155 -4.16 5.49 5.59
N ASP A 156 -3.18 4.81 5.00
CA ASP A 156 -3.01 3.37 5.15
C ASP A 156 -2.20 3.09 6.41
N LEU A 157 -2.81 2.34 7.31
CA LEU A 157 -2.24 2.05 8.62
C LEU A 157 -1.06 1.07 8.56
N ASP A 158 -0.76 0.45 7.45
CA ASP A 158 0.42 -0.40 7.11
C ASP A 158 1.47 -0.51 8.24
N TRP A 159 1.04 -0.99 9.40
CA TRP A 159 1.85 -1.05 10.61
C TRP A 159 2.95 -2.11 10.49
N ARG A 160 4.20 -1.67 10.66
CA ARG A 160 5.39 -2.54 10.65
C ARG A 160 6.17 -2.31 11.96
N PRO A 161 5.99 -3.16 12.98
CA PRO A 161 6.57 -2.96 14.32
C PRO A 161 8.08 -2.70 14.30
N MET A 162 8.81 -3.35 13.38
CA MET A 162 10.26 -3.25 13.26
C MET A 162 10.76 -1.87 12.82
N PHE A 163 9.90 -0.99 12.31
CA PHE A 163 10.29 0.37 11.90
C PHE A 163 10.14 1.40 13.02
N TRP A 164 9.66 0.98 14.19
CA TRP A 164 9.36 1.87 15.31
C TRP A 164 10.14 1.52 16.55
N PRO A 165 10.60 2.53 17.34
CA PRO A 165 11.22 2.28 18.65
C PRO A 165 10.27 1.61 19.64
N SER A 166 8.96 1.91 19.53
CA SER A 166 7.91 1.31 20.35
C SER A 166 6.52 1.49 19.72
N ARG A 167 5.57 0.61 20.08
CA ARG A 167 4.16 0.74 19.67
C ARG A 167 3.53 2.04 20.18
N ALA A 168 3.94 2.52 21.36
CA ALA A 168 3.44 3.76 21.95
C ALA A 168 3.85 4.99 21.12
N GLU A 169 5.11 5.04 20.67
CA GLU A 169 5.59 6.10 19.81
C GLU A 169 4.90 6.07 18.44
N GLY A 170 4.80 4.90 17.82
CA GLY A 170 4.07 4.73 16.58
C GLY A 170 2.62 5.19 16.68
N ARG A 171 1.91 4.75 17.72
CA ARG A 171 0.52 5.18 18.01
C ARG A 171 0.39 6.71 18.08
N ARG A 172 1.34 7.39 18.72
CA ARG A 172 1.33 8.85 18.82
C ARG A 172 1.31 9.51 17.44
N TRP A 173 2.21 9.07 16.55
CA TRP A 173 2.34 9.67 15.22
C TRP A 173 1.24 9.25 14.26
N VAL A 174 0.75 8.02 14.36
CA VAL A 174 -0.44 7.57 13.62
C VAL A 174 -1.65 8.41 14.00
N ARG A 175 -1.87 8.68 15.29
CA ARG A 175 -2.98 9.54 15.75
C ARG A 175 -2.84 10.98 15.27
N GLU A 176 -1.62 11.50 15.17
CA GLU A 176 -1.39 12.83 14.62
C GLU A 176 -1.77 12.87 13.13
N ALA A 177 -1.32 11.89 12.35
CA ALA A 177 -1.66 11.80 10.92
C ALA A 177 -3.17 11.59 10.66
N LEU A 178 -3.85 10.81 11.51
CA LEU A 178 -5.30 10.58 11.41
C LEU A 178 -6.14 11.85 11.54
N ARG A 179 -5.62 12.93 12.14
CA ARG A 179 -6.30 14.23 12.20
C ARG A 179 -6.45 14.91 10.84
N HIS A 180 -5.61 14.49 9.88
CA HIS A 180 -5.58 15.02 8.53
C HIS A 180 -6.11 14.02 7.50
N ALA A 181 -6.68 12.90 7.94
CA ALA A 181 -7.16 11.84 7.06
C ALA A 181 -8.70 11.83 7.01
N ASP A 182 -9.26 11.84 5.80
CA ASP A 182 -10.70 11.60 5.57
C ASP A 182 -11.02 10.12 5.63
N VAL A 183 -10.09 9.29 5.16
CA VAL A 183 -10.22 7.84 5.08
C VAL A 183 -9.04 7.18 5.78
N ALA A 184 -9.32 6.19 6.62
CA ALA A 184 -8.28 5.33 7.17
C ALA A 184 -8.59 3.87 6.88
N VAL A 185 -7.57 3.13 6.43
CA VAL A 185 -7.68 1.72 6.07
C VAL A 185 -6.58 0.91 6.74
N GLY A 186 -6.95 -0.22 7.31
CA GLY A 186 -6.01 -1.13 7.97
C GLY A 186 -6.64 -2.47 8.30
N ASN A 187 -5.84 -3.42 8.75
CA ASN A 187 -6.33 -4.65 9.36
C ASN A 187 -6.62 -4.43 10.86
N GLU A 188 -7.11 -5.45 11.54
CA GLU A 188 -7.51 -5.36 12.95
C GLU A 188 -6.35 -5.00 13.89
N ASP A 189 -5.15 -5.58 13.70
CA ASP A 189 -3.95 -5.27 14.51
C ASP A 189 -3.45 -3.84 14.24
N GLU A 190 -3.53 -3.38 13.01
CA GLU A 190 -3.21 -2.01 12.61
C GLU A 190 -4.17 -1.01 13.28
N TRP A 191 -5.47 -1.31 13.31
CA TRP A 191 -6.46 -0.52 14.02
C TRP A 191 -6.30 -0.59 15.55
N GLU A 192 -5.90 -1.72 16.11
CA GLU A 192 -5.56 -1.80 17.54
C GLU A 192 -4.39 -0.86 17.87
N THR A 193 -3.42 -0.74 16.97
CA THR A 193 -2.30 0.19 17.13
C THR A 193 -2.75 1.64 16.99
N ALA A 194 -3.54 1.98 15.99
CA ALA A 194 -4.06 3.33 15.77
C ALA A 194 -5.00 3.78 16.90
N GLY A 195 -5.85 2.88 17.36
CA GLY A 195 -6.92 3.17 18.33
C GLY A 195 -8.15 3.78 17.66
N GLU A 196 -8.98 4.43 18.46
CA GLU A 196 -10.15 5.17 17.94
C GLU A 196 -9.69 6.41 17.14
N ALA A 197 -10.35 6.64 16.01
CA ALA A 197 -10.10 7.77 15.13
C ALA A 197 -11.43 8.30 14.59
N ASP A 198 -11.53 9.61 14.54
CA ASP A 198 -12.65 10.33 13.91
C ASP A 198 -12.28 10.60 12.46
N VAL A 199 -12.65 9.68 11.57
CA VAL A 199 -12.43 9.77 10.12
C VAL A 199 -13.75 9.57 9.39
N ALA A 200 -13.93 10.26 8.27
CA ALA A 200 -15.19 10.20 7.50
C ALA A 200 -15.48 8.77 6.97
N LEU A 201 -14.43 8.01 6.66
CA LEU A 201 -14.55 6.62 6.23
C LEU A 201 -13.51 5.74 6.94
N ARG A 202 -13.98 4.84 7.78
CA ARG A 202 -13.19 3.81 8.46
C ARG A 202 -13.31 2.48 7.75
N ILE A 203 -12.17 1.84 7.41
CA ILE A 203 -12.15 0.54 6.73
C ILE A 203 -11.26 -0.43 7.50
N VAL A 204 -11.84 -1.59 7.88
CA VAL A 204 -11.15 -2.66 8.61
C VAL A 204 -11.09 -3.91 7.74
N LYS A 205 -9.90 -4.24 7.25
CA LYS A 205 -9.61 -5.49 6.52
C LYS A 205 -9.54 -6.65 7.53
N ARG A 206 -10.34 -7.70 7.33
CA ARG A 206 -10.46 -8.82 8.27
C ARG A 206 -9.96 -10.15 7.66
N GLY A 207 -9.17 -10.07 6.59
CA GLY A 207 -8.64 -11.25 5.89
C GLY A 207 -9.74 -12.21 5.46
N PRO A 208 -9.71 -13.48 5.93
CA PRO A 208 -10.73 -14.50 5.56
C PRO A 208 -12.16 -14.15 6.01
N ARG A 209 -12.36 -13.13 6.84
CA ARG A 209 -13.67 -12.63 7.27
C ARG A 209 -14.16 -11.43 6.46
N GLY A 210 -13.45 -11.04 5.39
CA GLY A 210 -13.84 -9.97 4.50
C GLY A 210 -13.46 -8.59 5.02
N VAL A 211 -14.33 -7.60 4.83
CA VAL A 211 -14.10 -6.20 5.20
C VAL A 211 -15.31 -5.61 5.92
N PHE A 212 -15.04 -4.79 6.92
CA PHE A 212 -15.99 -3.86 7.53
C PHE A 212 -15.64 -2.44 7.10
N ALA A 213 -16.65 -1.65 6.72
CA ALA A 213 -16.49 -0.23 6.45
C ALA A 213 -17.60 0.58 7.11
N GLN A 214 -17.25 1.78 7.59
CA GLN A 214 -18.17 2.72 8.22
C GLN A 214 -17.95 4.13 7.69
N ARG A 215 -19.02 4.77 7.22
CA ARG A 215 -19.07 6.16 6.74
C ARG A 215 -20.23 6.88 7.42
N GLY A 216 -19.93 7.65 8.45
CA GLY A 216 -20.95 8.19 9.33
C GLY A 216 -21.79 7.08 9.96
N ASP A 217 -23.13 7.11 9.78
CA ASP A 217 -24.05 6.09 10.26
C ASP A 217 -24.20 4.89 9.32
N GLU A 218 -23.67 4.98 8.08
CA GLU A 218 -23.69 3.88 7.13
C GLU A 218 -22.59 2.87 7.47
N THR A 219 -22.98 1.61 7.68
CA THR A 219 -22.04 0.49 7.89
C THR A 219 -22.26 -0.59 6.85
N VAL A 220 -21.16 -1.17 6.37
CA VAL A 220 -21.19 -2.26 5.40
C VAL A 220 -20.23 -3.36 5.85
N GLU A 221 -20.71 -4.60 5.81
CA GLU A 221 -19.89 -5.80 5.94
C GLU A 221 -19.95 -6.59 4.64
N VAL A 222 -18.77 -6.80 4.02
CA VAL A 222 -18.66 -7.56 2.77
C VAL A 222 -17.85 -8.81 3.04
N PRO A 223 -18.37 -10.00 2.71
CA PRO A 223 -17.63 -11.25 2.85
C PRO A 223 -16.39 -11.27 1.93
N PRO A 224 -15.41 -12.14 2.22
CA PRO A 224 -14.24 -12.28 1.36
C PRO A 224 -14.65 -12.80 -0.01
N ALA A 225 -13.95 -12.36 -1.06
CA ALA A 225 -14.08 -12.99 -2.37
C ALA A 225 -13.35 -14.35 -2.34
N PRO A 226 -13.95 -15.43 -2.87
CA PRO A 226 -13.31 -16.75 -2.88
C PRO A 226 -11.99 -16.75 -3.64
N VAL A 227 -10.97 -17.37 -3.04
CA VAL A 227 -9.64 -17.50 -3.66
C VAL A 227 -8.87 -18.69 -3.08
N GLU A 228 -8.11 -19.37 -3.92
CA GLU A 228 -7.03 -20.25 -3.48
C GLU A 228 -5.77 -19.39 -3.29
N VAL A 229 -5.31 -19.27 -2.05
CA VAL A 229 -4.21 -18.36 -1.71
C VAL A 229 -2.89 -18.98 -2.14
N VAL A 230 -2.15 -18.27 -3.00
CA VAL A 230 -0.77 -18.57 -3.40
C VAL A 230 0.19 -17.70 -2.60
N ASN A 231 -0.06 -16.38 -2.55
CA ASN A 231 0.72 -15.43 -1.77
C ASN A 231 -0.17 -14.28 -1.30
N GLY A 232 -0.36 -14.15 0.01
CA GLY A 232 -1.19 -13.09 0.60
C GLY A 232 -0.58 -11.68 0.56
N LEU A 233 0.71 -11.55 0.20
CA LEU A 233 1.38 -10.26 0.09
C LEU A 233 0.82 -9.45 -1.08
N GLY A 234 0.64 -8.14 -0.88
CA GLY A 234 0.09 -7.24 -1.90
C GLY A 234 -1.43 -7.24 -2.03
N ALA A 235 -2.16 -8.17 -1.41
CA ALA A 235 -3.63 -8.16 -1.42
C ALA A 235 -4.20 -6.88 -0.78
N GLY A 236 -3.56 -6.38 0.30
CA GLY A 236 -3.89 -5.11 0.92
C GLY A 236 -3.62 -3.91 0.02
N ASP A 237 -2.56 -3.97 -0.77
CA ASP A 237 -2.18 -2.90 -1.70
C ASP A 237 -3.13 -2.86 -2.91
N ALA A 238 -3.53 -4.03 -3.43
CA ALA A 238 -4.58 -4.13 -4.46
C ALA A 238 -5.91 -3.56 -3.97
N PHE A 239 -6.29 -3.87 -2.71
CA PHE A 239 -7.45 -3.27 -2.05
C PHE A 239 -7.31 -1.75 -2.01
N GLY A 240 -6.13 -1.20 -1.67
CA GLY A 240 -5.85 0.23 -1.61
C GLY A 240 -6.00 0.93 -2.96
N GLY A 241 -5.45 0.37 -4.04
CA GLY A 241 -5.63 0.90 -5.39
C GLY A 241 -7.08 0.86 -5.86
N ALA A 242 -7.80 -0.22 -5.53
CA ALA A 242 -9.24 -0.35 -5.79
C ALA A 242 -10.07 0.66 -4.98
N LEU A 243 -9.67 0.94 -3.74
CA LEU A 243 -10.29 1.99 -2.91
C LEU A 243 -10.13 3.36 -3.55
N CYS A 244 -8.92 3.73 -3.99
CA CYS A 244 -8.70 4.98 -4.73
C CYS A 244 -9.56 5.05 -5.99
N HIS A 245 -9.68 3.94 -6.73
CA HIS A 245 -10.53 3.89 -7.92
C HIS A 245 -12.01 4.13 -7.60
N GLY A 246 -12.55 3.48 -6.57
CA GLY A 246 -13.93 3.63 -6.13
C GLY A 246 -14.25 5.02 -5.58
N LEU A 247 -13.33 5.62 -4.79
CA LEU A 247 -13.44 6.99 -4.29
C LEU A 247 -13.50 8.00 -5.44
N LEU A 248 -12.62 7.86 -6.44
CA LEU A 248 -12.58 8.72 -7.62
C LEU A 248 -13.81 8.55 -8.54
N ALA A 249 -14.50 7.43 -8.46
CA ALA A 249 -15.71 7.13 -9.21
C ALA A 249 -17.00 7.42 -8.42
N ASP A 250 -16.87 7.91 -7.18
CA ASP A 250 -17.99 8.20 -6.27
C ASP A 250 -18.97 7.02 -6.13
N TRP A 251 -18.41 5.82 -5.91
CA TRP A 251 -19.22 4.62 -5.79
C TRP A 251 -19.93 4.51 -4.44
N PRO A 252 -21.12 3.87 -4.41
CA PRO A 252 -21.74 3.43 -3.16
C PRO A 252 -20.78 2.56 -2.35
N LEU A 253 -20.82 2.69 -1.02
CA LEU A 253 -19.87 2.06 -0.10
C LEU A 253 -19.80 0.53 -0.29
N GLU A 254 -20.94 -0.13 -0.40
CA GLU A 254 -20.99 -1.59 -0.60
C GLU A 254 -20.31 -2.03 -1.91
N ARG A 255 -20.61 -1.35 -3.03
CA ARG A 255 -19.97 -1.63 -4.32
C ARG A 255 -18.46 -1.48 -4.24
N MET A 256 -18.01 -0.39 -3.63
CA MET A 256 -16.60 -0.09 -3.45
C MET A 256 -15.90 -1.20 -2.65
N MET A 257 -16.48 -1.62 -1.51
CA MET A 257 -15.91 -2.68 -0.69
C MET A 257 -15.88 -4.05 -1.38
N ARG A 258 -16.92 -4.39 -2.15
CA ARG A 258 -16.94 -5.62 -2.97
C ARG A 258 -15.82 -5.62 -4.01
N PHE A 259 -15.63 -4.50 -4.71
CA PHE A 259 -14.57 -4.35 -5.71
C PHE A 259 -13.18 -4.43 -5.07
N CYS A 260 -12.96 -3.77 -3.93
CA CYS A 260 -11.72 -3.84 -3.17
C CYS A 260 -11.38 -5.27 -2.72
N ASN A 261 -12.37 -6.02 -2.18
CA ASN A 261 -12.18 -7.42 -1.78
C ASN A 261 -11.83 -8.32 -2.97
N ALA A 262 -12.50 -8.14 -4.09
CA ALA A 262 -12.23 -8.91 -5.31
C ALA A 262 -10.82 -8.64 -5.86
N ALA A 263 -10.39 -7.37 -5.88
CA ALA A 263 -9.03 -6.99 -6.27
C ALA A 263 -7.97 -7.64 -5.37
N GLY A 264 -8.15 -7.56 -4.05
CA GLY A 264 -7.26 -8.23 -3.08
C GLY A 264 -7.21 -9.74 -3.25
N ALA A 265 -8.35 -10.38 -3.49
CA ALA A 265 -8.43 -11.83 -3.71
C ALA A 265 -7.70 -12.26 -5.01
N ILE A 266 -7.78 -11.48 -6.09
CA ILE A 266 -7.04 -11.78 -7.34
C ILE A 266 -5.54 -11.79 -7.06
N VAL A 267 -5.01 -10.78 -6.35
CA VAL A 267 -3.58 -10.71 -6.02
C VAL A 267 -3.17 -11.85 -5.09
N ALA A 268 -4.00 -12.18 -4.09
CA ALA A 268 -3.71 -13.30 -3.19
C ALA A 268 -3.61 -14.66 -3.91
N GLY A 269 -4.25 -14.83 -5.05
CA GLY A 269 -4.11 -16.01 -5.92
C GLY A 269 -2.89 -15.97 -6.87
N ARG A 270 -2.02 -14.97 -6.76
CA ARG A 270 -0.86 -14.76 -7.64
C ARG A 270 0.43 -14.68 -6.83
N LEU A 271 1.60 -14.85 -7.47
CA LEU A 271 2.89 -14.89 -6.76
C LEU A 271 3.42 -13.50 -6.40
N ALA A 272 3.37 -12.54 -7.31
CA ALA A 272 3.97 -11.21 -7.15
C ALA A 272 2.95 -10.17 -6.62
N CYS A 273 3.43 -9.00 -6.18
CA CYS A 273 2.57 -7.88 -5.78
C CYS A 273 2.26 -6.97 -6.98
N ALA A 274 3.16 -6.05 -7.35
CA ALA A 274 2.92 -5.05 -8.39
C ALA A 274 2.54 -5.68 -9.74
N ASP A 275 3.29 -6.69 -10.18
CA ASP A 275 3.04 -7.41 -11.44
C ASP A 275 1.73 -8.22 -11.42
N ALA A 276 1.23 -8.53 -10.23
CA ALA A 276 -0.01 -9.28 -10.03
C ALA A 276 -1.26 -8.40 -9.94
N MET A 277 -1.11 -7.08 -9.92
CA MET A 277 -2.25 -6.16 -9.80
C MET A 277 -3.24 -6.35 -10.95
N PRO A 278 -4.55 -6.51 -10.66
CA PRO A 278 -5.56 -6.77 -11.68
C PRO A 278 -5.92 -5.52 -12.48
N THR A 279 -6.51 -5.74 -13.65
CA THR A 279 -7.26 -4.71 -14.36
C THR A 279 -8.68 -4.57 -13.79
N ALA A 280 -9.37 -3.47 -14.11
CA ALA A 280 -10.77 -3.30 -13.71
C ALA A 280 -11.68 -4.41 -14.28
N GLU A 281 -11.40 -4.87 -15.50
CA GLU A 281 -12.15 -5.95 -16.15
C GLU A 281 -12.01 -7.27 -15.39
N GLU A 282 -10.78 -7.66 -15.01
CA GLU A 282 -10.55 -8.87 -14.21
C GLU A 282 -11.30 -8.83 -12.86
N VAL A 283 -11.40 -7.66 -12.23
CA VAL A 283 -12.12 -7.51 -10.95
C VAL A 283 -13.64 -7.63 -11.18
N GLU A 284 -14.18 -7.00 -12.22
CA GLU A 284 -15.62 -7.10 -12.56
C GLU A 284 -16.00 -8.53 -12.98
N ASP A 285 -15.12 -9.26 -13.67
CA ASP A 285 -15.32 -10.67 -14.00
C ASP A 285 -15.43 -11.53 -12.75
N LYS A 286 -14.48 -11.35 -11.81
CA LYS A 286 -14.50 -12.05 -10.52
C LYS A 286 -15.77 -11.77 -9.71
N LEU A 287 -16.26 -10.53 -9.74
CA LEU A 287 -17.52 -10.18 -9.08
C LEU A 287 -18.74 -10.86 -9.72
N ARG A 288 -18.75 -10.99 -11.07
CA ARG A 288 -19.81 -11.72 -11.78
C ARG A 288 -19.82 -13.21 -11.46
N GLU A 289 -18.65 -13.82 -11.38
CA GLU A 289 -18.52 -15.24 -10.97
C GLU A 289 -19.08 -15.48 -9.58
N ALA A 290 -18.79 -14.59 -8.63
CA ALA A 290 -19.26 -14.71 -7.24
C ALA A 290 -20.78 -14.56 -7.08
N VAL A 291 -21.48 -13.92 -8.03
CA VAL A 291 -22.95 -13.80 -8.03
C VAL A 291 -23.62 -15.06 -8.59
N ASN A 292 -22.92 -15.81 -9.44
CA ASN A 292 -23.45 -16.99 -10.12
C ASN A 292 -23.10 -18.31 -9.42
N ALA A 293 -22.31 -18.29 -8.37
CA ALA A 293 -21.90 -19.45 -7.56
C ALA A 293 -22.76 -19.58 -6.28
#